data_bbf4a98a26af2c56d564a4851aed82ef
#
_entry.id   bbf4a98a26af2c56d564a4851aed82ef
#
_cell.length_a   1.000
_cell.length_b   1.000
_cell.length_c   1.000
_cell.angle_alpha   90.00
_cell.angle_beta   90.00
_cell.angle_gamma   90.00
#
_symmetry.space_group_name_H-M   'P 1'
#
loop_
_entity.id
_entity.type
_entity.pdbx_description
1 polymer ?
#
loop_
_entity_poly.entity_id
_entity_poly.type
_entity_poly.pdbx_seq_one_letter_code
_entity_poly.pdbx_strand_id
1 'polypeptide(L)'
;MIVIADTSGIIAASDRNARESAACREVLQEAGTVIISPLVLTEVDHLAKARFGSPARTAIIEFVIAQTRQLRFQIPENSLQILDTARLVQQQYASLDLDLADAVNVGLAAQYRTDALLTLDRRDFRAIRPLTSHTWFRLLPDDLEPVPARPGHP
;
A
#
# COMPACT_ATOMS: atom_id res chain seq x y z
N MET A 1 12.27 6.40 -2.81
CA MET A 1 11.38 5.26 -3.17
C MET A 1 9.93 5.72 -2.97
N ILE A 2 9.07 5.40 -3.92
CA ILE A 2 7.62 5.60 -3.81
C ILE A 2 7.01 4.29 -3.33
N VAL A 3 6.20 4.35 -2.27
CA VAL A 3 5.56 3.18 -1.66
C VAL A 3 4.05 3.35 -1.70
N ILE A 4 3.33 2.35 -2.19
CA ILE A 4 1.87 2.26 -2.05
C ILE A 4 1.58 1.61 -0.70
N ALA A 5 0.91 2.32 0.20
CA ALA A 5 0.59 1.79 1.52
C ALA A 5 -0.81 1.16 1.53
N ASP A 6 -0.84 -0.11 1.90
CA ASP A 6 -2.06 -0.86 2.10
C ASP A 6 -2.55 -0.72 3.55
N THR A 7 -3.82 -1.02 3.76
CA THR A 7 -4.48 -0.95 5.08
C THR A 7 -3.73 -1.76 6.13
N SER A 8 -3.35 -3.00 5.82
CA SER A 8 -2.65 -3.88 6.77
C SER A 8 -1.31 -3.31 7.22
N GLY A 9 -0.57 -2.69 6.32
CA GLY A 9 0.73 -2.08 6.64
C GLY A 9 0.59 -0.84 7.54
N ILE A 10 -0.39 0.01 7.28
CA ILE A 10 -0.66 1.20 8.10
C ILE A 10 -1.15 0.80 9.50
N ILE A 11 -2.08 -0.15 9.58
CA ILE A 11 -2.58 -0.66 10.85
C ILE A 11 -1.45 -1.30 11.66
N ALA A 12 -0.61 -2.13 11.05
CA ALA A 12 0.55 -2.72 11.72
C ALA A 12 1.52 -1.65 12.24
N ALA A 13 1.81 -0.63 11.45
CA ALA A 13 2.65 0.49 11.88
C ALA A 13 2.08 1.22 13.11
N SER A 14 0.75 1.24 13.24
CA SER A 14 0.03 1.92 14.32
C SER A 14 -0.18 1.03 15.56
N ASP A 15 0.00 -0.27 15.44
CA ASP A 15 -0.17 -1.25 16.52
C ASP A 15 1.17 -1.60 17.17
N ARG A 16 1.46 -0.99 18.31
CA ARG A 16 2.73 -1.23 19.03
C ARG A 16 2.94 -2.68 19.44
N ASN A 17 1.88 -3.46 19.54
CA ASN A 17 1.93 -4.88 19.90
C ASN A 17 2.10 -5.79 18.67
N ALA A 18 1.95 -5.26 17.44
CA ALA A 18 2.18 -6.05 16.25
C ALA A 18 3.67 -6.35 16.05
N ARG A 19 3.98 -7.57 15.66
CA ARG A 19 5.35 -8.03 15.40
C ARG A 19 6.05 -7.15 14.36
N GLU A 20 5.35 -6.75 13.33
CA GLU A 20 5.88 -5.98 12.20
C GLU A 20 5.82 -4.46 12.41
N SER A 21 5.36 -4.00 13.57
CA SER A 21 5.08 -2.58 13.81
C SER A 21 6.29 -1.68 13.56
N ALA A 22 7.44 -2.03 14.14
CA ALA A 22 8.66 -1.22 13.99
C ALA A 22 9.13 -1.18 12.53
N ALA A 23 9.13 -2.31 11.84
CA ALA A 23 9.54 -2.40 10.44
C ALA A 23 8.58 -1.63 9.51
N CYS A 24 7.27 -1.70 9.74
CA CYS A 24 6.30 -0.92 8.97
C CYS A 24 6.47 0.58 9.21
N ARG A 25 6.72 1.02 10.45
CA ARG A 25 7.01 2.44 10.73
C ARG A 25 8.27 2.91 10.02
N GLU A 26 9.31 2.09 10.03
CA GLU A 26 10.56 2.41 9.32
C GLU A 26 10.32 2.62 7.81
N VAL A 27 9.55 1.75 7.17
CA VAL A 27 9.17 1.93 5.76
C VAL A 27 8.46 3.28 5.53
N LEU A 28 7.49 3.63 6.38
CA LEU A 28 6.78 4.91 6.27
C LEU A 28 7.70 6.13 6.50
N GLN A 29 8.71 5.99 7.33
CA GLN A 29 9.68 7.06 7.63
C GLN A 29 10.72 7.22 6.52
N GLU A 30 11.22 6.12 5.98
CA GLU A 30 12.32 6.12 5.01
C GLU A 30 11.83 6.30 3.56
N ALA A 31 10.57 6.03 3.27
CA ALA A 31 10.02 6.25 1.93
C ALA A 31 10.11 7.72 1.52
N GLY A 32 10.51 7.97 0.29
CA GLY A 32 10.52 9.33 -0.26
C GLY A 32 9.11 9.90 -0.40
N THR A 33 8.19 9.06 -0.85
CA THR A 33 6.75 9.38 -0.95
C THR A 33 5.93 8.15 -0.62
N VAL A 34 4.91 8.31 0.19
CA VAL A 34 3.91 7.27 0.48
C VAL A 34 2.59 7.64 -0.18
N ILE A 35 2.04 6.72 -0.96
CA ILE A 35 0.75 6.89 -1.65
C ILE A 35 -0.30 6.12 -0.86
N ILE A 36 -1.37 6.80 -0.45
CA ILE A 36 -2.48 6.20 0.29
C ILE A 36 -3.77 6.43 -0.49
N SER A 37 -4.37 5.35 -0.99
CA SER A 37 -5.69 5.40 -1.62
C SER A 37 -6.74 5.93 -0.64
N PRO A 38 -7.71 6.75 -1.09
CA PRO A 38 -8.87 7.10 -0.28
C PRO A 38 -9.64 5.88 0.25
N LEU A 39 -9.67 4.77 -0.50
CA LEU A 39 -10.31 3.52 -0.07
C LEU A 39 -9.55 2.89 1.10
N VAL A 40 -8.23 2.86 1.04
CA VAL A 40 -7.38 2.41 2.16
C VAL A 40 -7.58 3.31 3.38
N LEU A 41 -7.65 4.61 3.20
CA LEU A 41 -7.85 5.55 4.30
C LEU A 41 -9.18 5.30 5.02
N THR A 42 -10.24 5.00 4.30
CA THR A 42 -11.54 4.63 4.86
C THR A 42 -11.47 3.32 5.66
N GLU A 43 -10.78 2.31 5.14
CA GLU A 43 -10.58 1.04 5.87
C GLU A 43 -9.74 1.24 7.13
N VAL A 44 -8.68 2.03 7.06
CA VAL A 44 -7.84 2.38 8.22
C VAL A 44 -8.68 3.06 9.30
N ASP A 45 -9.54 4.00 8.92
CA ASP A 45 -10.45 4.67 9.86
C ASP A 45 -11.33 3.67 10.60
N HIS A 46 -11.99 2.78 9.89
CA HIS A 46 -12.88 1.77 10.48
C HIS A 46 -12.13 0.77 11.36
N LEU A 47 -11.03 0.21 10.88
CA LEU A 47 -10.26 -0.80 11.61
C LEU A 47 -9.56 -0.21 12.84
N ALA A 48 -8.99 0.99 12.72
CA ALA A 48 -8.36 1.66 13.85
C ALA A 48 -9.34 1.93 14.98
N LYS A 49 -10.55 2.41 14.66
CA LYS A 49 -11.61 2.61 15.64
C LYS A 49 -12.00 1.30 16.31
N ALA A 50 -12.21 0.24 15.54
CA ALA A 50 -12.62 -1.06 16.06
C ALA A 50 -11.56 -1.71 16.96
N ARG A 51 -10.28 -1.59 16.62
CA ARG A 51 -9.17 -2.25 17.32
C ARG A 51 -8.58 -1.42 18.45
N PHE A 52 -8.48 -0.11 18.29
CA PHE A 52 -7.73 0.77 19.18
C PHE A 52 -8.60 1.84 19.85
N GLY A 53 -9.84 2.02 19.40
CA GLY A 53 -10.75 3.06 19.87
C GLY A 53 -10.64 4.39 19.13
N SER A 54 -11.62 5.27 19.37
CA SER A 54 -11.75 6.54 18.65
C SER A 54 -10.57 7.50 18.84
N PRO A 55 -9.94 7.64 20.02
CA PRO A 55 -8.78 8.54 20.18
C PRO A 55 -7.60 8.11 19.30
N ALA A 56 -7.28 6.83 19.25
CA ALA A 56 -6.22 6.30 18.41
C ALA A 56 -6.54 6.44 16.92
N ARG A 57 -7.77 6.14 16.51
CA ARG A 57 -8.24 6.37 15.14
C ARG A 57 -8.04 7.83 14.73
N THR A 58 -8.44 8.77 15.55
CA THR A 58 -8.29 10.20 15.27
C THR A 58 -6.81 10.58 15.14
N ALA A 59 -5.96 10.09 16.03
CA ALA A 59 -4.52 10.36 15.97
C ALA A 59 -3.88 9.84 14.67
N ILE A 60 -4.28 8.65 14.19
CA ILE A 60 -3.79 8.08 12.93
C ILE A 60 -4.20 8.96 11.75
N ILE A 61 -5.46 9.35 11.67
CA ILE A 61 -5.95 10.21 10.57
C ILE A 61 -5.27 11.58 10.59
N GLU A 62 -5.11 12.19 11.77
CA GLU A 62 -4.39 13.47 11.89
C GLU A 62 -2.92 13.35 11.49
N PHE A 63 -2.27 12.23 11.82
CA PHE A 63 -0.91 11.95 11.36
C PHE A 63 -0.83 11.90 9.83
N VAL A 64 -1.74 11.17 9.19
CA VAL A 64 -1.79 11.10 7.72
C VAL A 64 -1.98 12.48 7.10
N ILE A 65 -2.89 13.27 7.64
CA ILE A 65 -3.14 14.65 7.17
C ILE A 65 -1.87 15.51 7.33
N ALA A 66 -1.19 15.43 8.47
CA ALA A 66 0.04 16.18 8.72
C ALA A 66 1.15 15.80 7.72
N GLN A 67 1.35 14.52 7.47
CA GLN A 67 2.33 14.04 6.50
C GLN A 67 1.97 14.45 5.06
N THR A 68 0.68 14.52 4.74
CA THR A 68 0.20 15.00 3.43
C THR A 68 0.49 16.49 3.26
N ARG A 69 0.27 17.31 4.29
CA ARG A 69 0.64 18.74 4.27
C ARG A 69 2.13 18.96 4.08
N GLN A 70 2.95 18.05 4.57
CA GLN A 70 4.41 18.09 4.42
C GLN A 70 4.88 17.49 3.09
N LEU A 71 3.97 17.10 2.20
CA LEU A 71 4.25 16.47 0.91
C LEU A 71 4.98 15.12 0.99
N ARG A 72 4.99 14.51 2.18
CA ARG A 72 5.54 13.18 2.40
C ARG A 72 4.56 12.08 1.97
N PHE A 73 3.27 12.29 2.24
CA PHE A 73 2.19 11.42 1.82
C PHE A 73 1.37 12.10 0.73
N GLN A 74 0.82 11.30 -0.18
CA GLN A 74 -0.11 11.73 -1.20
C GLN A 74 -1.37 10.87 -1.16
N ILE A 75 -2.52 11.53 -1.28
CA ILE A 75 -3.82 10.87 -1.36
C ILE A 75 -4.36 11.16 -2.76
N PRO A 76 -4.19 10.23 -3.73
CA PRO A 76 -4.64 10.43 -5.09
C PRO A 76 -6.15 10.34 -5.21
N GLU A 77 -6.70 10.95 -6.24
CA GLU A 77 -8.12 10.82 -6.56
C GLU A 77 -8.47 9.40 -7.01
N ASN A 78 -9.65 8.93 -6.62
CA ASN A 78 -10.29 7.77 -7.22
C ASN A 78 -10.91 8.13 -8.56
N SER A 79 -10.10 8.32 -9.59
CA SER A 79 -10.57 8.64 -10.94
C SER A 79 -11.32 7.46 -11.57
N LEU A 80 -12.18 7.74 -12.55
CA LEU A 80 -12.81 6.68 -13.34
C LEU A 80 -11.77 5.76 -13.98
N GLN A 81 -10.67 6.31 -14.47
CA GLN A 81 -9.58 5.53 -15.06
C GLN A 81 -8.97 4.52 -14.07
N ILE A 82 -8.72 4.94 -12.82
CA ILE A 82 -8.17 4.02 -11.82
C ILE A 82 -9.19 2.94 -11.45
N LEU A 83 -10.48 3.26 -11.39
CA LEU A 83 -11.54 2.29 -11.12
C LEU A 83 -11.70 1.29 -12.26
N ASP A 84 -11.63 1.73 -13.50
CA ASP A 84 -11.64 0.86 -14.68
C ASP A 84 -10.44 -0.09 -14.66
N THR A 85 -9.25 0.40 -14.35
CA THR A 85 -8.05 -0.42 -14.20
C THR A 85 -8.23 -1.46 -13.07
N ALA A 86 -8.75 -1.05 -11.94
CA ALA A 86 -9.02 -1.94 -10.81
C ALA A 86 -10.01 -3.06 -11.18
N ARG A 87 -11.05 -2.76 -11.95
CA ARG A 87 -11.98 -3.77 -12.44
C ARG A 87 -11.31 -4.79 -13.36
N LEU A 88 -10.44 -4.35 -14.26
CA LEU A 88 -9.65 -5.26 -15.09
C LEU A 88 -8.75 -6.17 -14.26
N VAL A 89 -8.12 -5.65 -13.21
CA VAL A 89 -7.32 -6.43 -12.27
C VAL A 89 -8.17 -7.48 -11.56
N GLN A 90 -9.35 -7.11 -11.05
CA GLN A 90 -10.27 -8.05 -10.42
C GLN A 90 -10.70 -9.18 -11.38
N GLN A 91 -10.95 -8.85 -12.63
CA GLN A 91 -11.31 -9.83 -13.66
C GLN A 91 -10.14 -10.77 -14.00
N GLN A 92 -8.96 -10.22 -14.18
CA GLN A 92 -7.75 -10.99 -14.50
C GLN A 92 -7.39 -11.98 -13.40
N TYR A 93 -7.58 -11.59 -12.15
CA TYR A 93 -7.27 -12.38 -10.95
C TYR A 93 -8.55 -12.82 -10.22
N ALA A 94 -9.58 -13.23 -10.98
CA ALA A 94 -10.89 -13.58 -10.43
C ALA A 94 -10.83 -14.62 -9.31
N SER A 95 -9.91 -15.60 -9.40
CA SER A 95 -9.72 -16.62 -8.37
C SER A 95 -9.20 -16.10 -7.03
N LEU A 96 -8.58 -14.92 -7.00
CA LEU A 96 -8.12 -14.29 -5.77
C LEU A 96 -9.24 -13.53 -5.06
N ASP A 97 -10.32 -13.22 -5.76
CA ASP A 97 -11.45 -12.43 -5.22
C ASP A 97 -10.99 -11.14 -4.53
N LEU A 98 -10.12 -10.39 -5.22
CA LEU A 98 -9.56 -9.14 -4.69
C LEU A 98 -10.66 -8.13 -4.43
N ASP A 99 -10.60 -7.48 -3.28
CA ASP A 99 -11.47 -6.33 -3.03
C ASP A 99 -11.03 -5.12 -3.87
N LEU A 100 -11.90 -4.10 -3.89
CA LEU A 100 -11.65 -2.92 -4.71
C LEU A 100 -10.41 -2.14 -4.24
N ALA A 101 -10.18 -2.07 -2.94
CA ALA A 101 -9.02 -1.37 -2.39
C ALA A 101 -7.70 -2.01 -2.84
N ASP A 102 -7.60 -3.33 -2.79
CA ASP A 102 -6.41 -4.08 -3.26
C ASP A 102 -6.20 -3.88 -4.76
N ALA A 103 -7.26 -3.99 -5.55
CA ALA A 103 -7.19 -3.79 -6.99
C ALA A 103 -6.80 -2.35 -7.37
N VAL A 104 -7.29 -1.35 -6.63
CA VAL A 104 -6.89 0.06 -6.79
C VAL A 104 -5.40 0.23 -6.45
N ASN A 105 -4.90 -0.42 -5.42
CA ASN A 105 -3.46 -0.37 -5.08
C ASN A 105 -2.59 -0.89 -6.22
N VAL A 106 -3.00 -1.94 -6.92
CA VAL A 106 -2.30 -2.42 -8.13
C VAL A 106 -2.29 -1.36 -9.23
N GLY A 107 -3.42 -0.70 -9.46
CA GLY A 107 -3.54 0.39 -10.42
C GLY A 107 -2.69 1.61 -10.04
N LEU A 108 -2.66 1.98 -8.76
CA LEU A 108 -1.84 3.08 -8.26
C LEU A 108 -0.35 2.79 -8.39
N ALA A 109 0.07 1.55 -8.14
CA ALA A 109 1.46 1.14 -8.35
C ALA A 109 1.89 1.37 -9.80
N ALA A 110 1.02 1.09 -10.76
CA ALA A 110 1.26 1.39 -12.17
C ALA A 110 1.32 2.90 -12.44
N GLN A 111 0.36 3.65 -11.91
CA GLN A 111 0.30 5.12 -12.09
C GLN A 111 1.56 5.81 -11.57
N TYR A 112 2.07 5.38 -10.43
CA TYR A 112 3.27 5.93 -9.81
C TYR A 112 4.56 5.20 -10.21
N ARG A 113 4.48 4.22 -11.10
CA ARG A 113 5.61 3.44 -11.62
C ARG A 113 6.47 2.83 -10.52
N THR A 114 5.83 2.24 -9.54
CA THR A 114 6.48 1.56 -8.43
C THR A 114 6.08 0.10 -8.32
N ASP A 115 6.95 -0.70 -7.77
CA ASP A 115 6.71 -2.10 -7.40
C ASP A 115 6.58 -2.27 -5.88
N ALA A 116 6.77 -1.20 -5.11
CA ALA A 116 6.84 -1.26 -3.66
C ALA A 116 5.46 -1.09 -3.01
N LEU A 117 5.00 -2.12 -2.32
CA LEU A 117 3.77 -2.12 -1.53
C LEU A 117 4.12 -2.33 -0.05
N LEU A 118 3.62 -1.46 0.82
CA LEU A 118 3.63 -1.71 2.26
C LEU A 118 2.38 -2.50 2.63
N THR A 119 2.50 -3.80 2.82
CA THR A 119 1.37 -4.69 3.07
C THR A 119 1.80 -5.93 3.87
N LEU A 120 0.87 -6.47 4.63
CA LEU A 120 1.00 -7.80 5.26
C LEU A 120 0.20 -8.87 4.51
N ASP A 121 -0.52 -8.50 3.46
CA ASP A 121 -1.23 -9.44 2.58
C ASP A 121 -0.28 -10.03 1.54
N ARG A 122 0.49 -11.00 1.98
CA ARG A 122 1.50 -11.67 1.15
C ARG A 122 0.87 -12.60 0.12
N ARG A 123 -0.21 -13.27 0.49
CA ARG A 123 -0.84 -14.28 -0.35
C ARG A 123 -1.28 -13.71 -1.69
N ASP A 124 -2.07 -12.65 -1.67
CA ASP A 124 -2.67 -12.10 -2.88
C ASP A 124 -1.64 -11.32 -3.70
N PHE A 125 -0.87 -10.44 -3.07
CA PHE A 125 0.10 -9.62 -3.80
C PHE A 125 1.30 -10.40 -4.36
N ARG A 126 1.65 -11.56 -3.78
CA ARG A 126 2.65 -12.47 -4.39
C ARG A 126 2.14 -13.12 -5.68
N ALA A 127 0.84 -13.30 -5.82
CA ALA A 127 0.20 -13.92 -6.99
C ALA A 127 -0.05 -12.92 -8.13
N ILE A 128 -0.01 -11.60 -7.86
CA ILE A 128 -0.33 -10.56 -8.83
C ILE A 128 0.96 -10.05 -9.48
N ARG A 129 0.93 -9.90 -10.80
CA ARG A 129 1.99 -9.19 -11.52
C ARG A 129 1.71 -7.70 -11.56
N PRO A 130 2.72 -6.84 -11.33
CA PRO A 130 2.59 -5.42 -11.59
C PRO A 130 2.14 -5.15 -13.04
N LEU A 131 1.37 -4.08 -13.23
CA LEU A 131 0.98 -3.62 -14.57
C LEU A 131 2.09 -2.83 -15.28
N THR A 132 3.24 -2.69 -14.64
CA THR A 132 4.47 -2.08 -15.16
C THR A 132 5.40 -3.16 -15.73
N SER A 133 6.61 -2.75 -16.09
CA SER A 133 7.68 -3.69 -16.50
C SER A 133 8.31 -4.48 -15.35
N HIS A 134 7.94 -4.20 -14.10
CA HIS A 134 8.42 -4.96 -12.95
C HIS A 134 7.92 -6.41 -13.01
N THR A 135 8.78 -7.35 -12.59
CA THR A 135 8.45 -8.78 -12.64
C THR A 135 7.47 -9.20 -11.55
N TRP A 136 7.61 -8.62 -10.36
CA TRP A 136 6.77 -8.85 -9.19
C TRP A 136 6.77 -7.63 -8.27
N PHE A 137 5.82 -7.60 -7.33
CA PHE A 137 5.80 -6.60 -6.29
C PHE A 137 6.84 -6.90 -5.21
N ARG A 138 7.53 -5.86 -4.74
CA ARG A 138 8.24 -5.90 -3.46
C ARG A 138 7.26 -5.63 -2.35
N LEU A 139 7.07 -6.63 -1.48
CA LEU A 139 6.17 -6.53 -0.35
C LEU A 139 6.98 -6.09 0.88
N LEU A 140 6.82 -4.85 1.28
CA LEU A 140 7.49 -4.30 2.45
C LEU A 140 6.62 -4.54 3.69
N PRO A 141 7.22 -4.82 4.85
CA PRO A 141 8.64 -4.77 5.17
C PRO A 141 9.46 -6.01 4.80
N ASP A 142 8.86 -7.07 4.26
CA ASP A 142 9.56 -8.36 4.05
C ASP A 142 10.70 -8.23 3.01
N ASP A 143 10.47 -7.51 1.93
CA ASP A 143 11.39 -7.39 0.80
C ASP A 143 12.17 -6.05 0.86
N LEU A 144 12.78 -5.76 1.98
CA LEU A 144 13.50 -4.50 2.22
C LEU A 144 14.69 -4.31 1.28
N GLU A 145 15.35 -5.39 0.88
CA GLU A 145 16.46 -5.31 -0.06
C GLU A 145 15.96 -5.31 -1.50
N PRO A 146 16.49 -4.41 -2.37
CA PRO A 146 16.19 -4.48 -3.78
C PRO A 146 16.60 -5.84 -4.32
N VAL A 147 15.68 -6.51 -4.99
CA VAL A 147 16.05 -7.72 -5.75
C VAL A 147 17.15 -7.30 -6.74
N PRO A 148 18.33 -7.94 -6.72
CA PRO A 148 19.38 -7.58 -7.66
C PRO A 148 18.82 -7.70 -9.09
N ALA A 149 19.02 -6.63 -9.87
CA ALA A 149 18.70 -6.67 -11.29
C ALA A 149 19.39 -7.91 -11.90
N ARG A 150 18.63 -8.72 -12.64
CA ARG A 150 19.25 -9.81 -13.39
C ARG A 150 20.40 -9.22 -14.18
N PRO A 151 21.60 -9.84 -14.15
CA PRO A 151 22.70 -9.39 -15.00
C PRO A 151 22.18 -9.32 -16.43
N GLY A 152 22.32 -8.14 -17.02
CA GLY A 152 21.71 -7.82 -18.31
C GLY A 152 22.09 -8.85 -19.35
N HIS A 153 21.10 -9.30 -20.10
CA HIS A 153 21.38 -9.78 -21.43
C HIS A 153 21.84 -8.57 -22.26
N PRO A 154 22.92 -8.71 -23.02
CA PRO A 154 23.40 -7.67 -23.91
C PRO A 154 22.39 -7.32 -25.00
#